data_14d8ffc023af4561b4bc1dc5a5337ab6
#
_entry.id   14d8ffc023af4561b4bc1dc5a5337ab6
#
_cell.length_a   1.000
_cell.length_b   1.000
_cell.length_c   1.000
_cell.angle_alpha   90.00
_cell.angle_beta   90.00
_cell.angle_gamma   90.00
#
_symmetry.space_group_name_H-M   'P 1'
#
loop_
_entity.id
_entity.type
_entity.pdbx_description
1 polymer ?
#
loop_
_entity_poly.entity_id
_entity_poly.type
_entity_poly.pdbx_seq_one_letter_code
_entity_poly.pdbx_strand_id
1 'polypeptide(L)'
;MPGRFVWRDDRAVVFLTIAPISTGHVMVVPIEEVDHWLDLDPDLAAHLMRVAQIVGQAQVAAFSPARVGLIIAGLEVPHTHLHVIPIESEADLSFAKADPSVSDAAQDAAAEALRAALRAAGHAEVADA
;
A
#
# COMPACT_ATOMS: atom_id res chain seq x y z
N MET A 1 -9.24 1.71 -15.61
CA MET A 1 -7.87 2.18 -15.59
C MET A 1 -6.99 1.22 -14.80
N PRO A 2 -5.89 0.75 -15.35
CA PRO A 2 -5.02 -0.15 -14.61
C PRO A 2 -4.39 0.55 -13.41
N GLY A 3 -4.32 -0.16 -12.29
CA GLY A 3 -3.65 0.34 -11.10
C GLY A 3 -2.13 0.32 -11.26
N ARG A 4 -1.44 1.03 -10.36
CA ARG A 4 0.02 0.99 -10.29
C ARG A 4 0.43 -0.05 -9.25
N PHE A 5 0.56 -1.29 -9.70
CA PHE A 5 0.91 -2.41 -8.84
C PHE A 5 2.40 -2.41 -8.54
N VAL A 6 2.75 -2.71 -7.29
CA VAL A 6 4.14 -2.84 -6.85
C VAL A 6 4.45 -4.23 -6.30
N TRP A 7 3.42 -4.99 -5.94
CA TRP A 7 3.56 -6.34 -5.37
C TRP A 7 2.41 -7.21 -5.85
N ARG A 8 2.71 -8.46 -6.10
CA ARG A 8 1.70 -9.47 -6.42
C ARG A 8 2.20 -10.84 -6.02
N ASP A 9 1.46 -11.51 -5.14
CA ASP A 9 1.69 -12.91 -4.83
C ASP A 9 0.37 -13.70 -5.05
N ASP A 10 0.33 -14.95 -4.62
CA ASP A 10 -0.85 -15.79 -4.85
C ASP A 10 -2.05 -15.43 -3.97
N ARG A 11 -1.88 -14.58 -2.97
CA ARG A 11 -2.94 -14.21 -2.02
C ARG A 11 -3.19 -12.71 -1.93
N ALA A 12 -2.24 -11.86 -2.32
CA ALA A 12 -2.34 -10.42 -2.12
C ALA A 12 -1.75 -9.63 -3.27
N VAL A 13 -2.25 -8.41 -3.45
CA VAL A 13 -1.67 -7.41 -4.34
C VAL A 13 -1.46 -6.12 -3.57
N VAL A 14 -0.51 -5.31 -4.01
CA VAL A 14 -0.27 -3.97 -3.47
C VAL A 14 -0.20 -2.99 -4.62
N PHE A 15 -0.92 -1.88 -4.51
CA PHE A 15 -0.93 -0.84 -5.53
C PHE A 15 -1.08 0.53 -4.87
N LEU A 16 -0.67 1.57 -5.59
CA LEU A 16 -0.83 2.94 -5.13
C LEU A 16 -2.30 3.34 -5.16
N THR A 17 -2.74 4.05 -4.12
CA THR A 17 -4.06 4.69 -4.15
C THR A 17 -4.06 5.83 -5.17
N ILE A 18 -5.21 6.09 -5.79
CA ILE A 18 -5.38 7.21 -6.73
C ILE A 18 -5.48 8.57 -6.03
N ALA A 19 -5.68 8.57 -4.72
CA ALA A 19 -5.79 9.78 -3.90
C ALA A 19 -4.87 9.65 -2.67
N PRO A 20 -3.54 9.77 -2.85
CA PRO A 20 -2.60 9.53 -1.77
C PRO A 20 -2.66 10.63 -0.70
N ILE A 21 -2.56 10.20 0.55
CA ILE A 21 -2.34 11.11 1.69
C ILE A 21 -0.91 11.66 1.64
N SER A 22 0.02 10.83 1.21
CA SER A 22 1.42 11.20 1.02
C SER A 22 2.01 10.41 -0.14
N THR A 23 3.18 10.83 -0.62
CA THR A 23 3.90 10.14 -1.70
C THR A 23 4.15 8.69 -1.30
N GLY A 24 3.75 7.76 -2.16
CA GLY A 24 3.96 6.33 -1.92
C GLY A 24 2.91 5.65 -1.04
N HIS A 25 1.81 6.31 -0.74
CA HIS A 25 0.67 5.70 -0.05
C HIS A 25 0.14 4.54 -0.87
N VAL A 26 0.16 3.34 -0.30
CA VAL A 26 -0.28 2.12 -0.99
C VAL A 26 -1.41 1.44 -0.22
N MET A 27 -2.09 0.55 -0.93
CA MET A 27 -3.08 -0.36 -0.34
C MET A 27 -2.63 -1.79 -0.53
N VAL A 28 -2.67 -2.56 0.55
CA VAL A 28 -2.46 -4.02 0.54
C VAL A 28 -3.83 -4.66 0.53
N VAL A 29 -4.11 -5.46 -0.49
CA VAL A 29 -5.45 -5.98 -0.76
C VAL A 29 -5.38 -7.49 -0.98
N PRO A 30 -6.22 -8.29 -0.30
CA PRO A 30 -6.30 -9.72 -0.60
C PRO A 30 -6.96 -9.93 -1.96
N ILE A 31 -6.51 -10.95 -2.70
CA ILE A 31 -7.15 -11.33 -3.96
C ILE A 31 -8.57 -11.83 -3.70
N GLU A 32 -8.76 -12.59 -2.62
CA GLU A 32 -10.08 -13.02 -2.17
C GLU A 32 -10.91 -11.82 -1.73
N GLU A 33 -12.14 -11.72 -2.24
CA GLU A 33 -13.04 -10.62 -1.90
C GLU A 33 -13.70 -10.88 -0.54
N VAL A 34 -13.22 -10.18 0.48
CA VAL A 34 -13.75 -10.22 1.84
C VAL A 34 -14.04 -8.78 2.27
N ASP A 35 -15.28 -8.48 2.59
CA ASP A 35 -15.74 -7.13 2.89
C ASP A 35 -15.08 -6.57 4.15
N HIS A 36 -15.17 -7.28 5.27
CA HIS A 36 -14.71 -6.82 6.57
C HIS A 36 -13.47 -7.59 7.00
N TRP A 37 -12.43 -6.90 7.43
CA TRP A 37 -11.17 -7.54 7.83
C TRP A 37 -11.32 -8.53 8.97
N LEU A 38 -12.34 -8.36 9.82
CA LEU A 38 -12.64 -9.31 10.91
C LEU A 38 -13.10 -10.68 10.40
N ASP A 39 -13.55 -10.76 9.15
CA ASP A 39 -14.00 -12.00 8.52
C ASP A 39 -12.93 -12.69 7.70
N LEU A 40 -11.72 -12.11 7.65
CA LEU A 40 -10.58 -12.76 6.99
C LEU A 40 -10.21 -14.06 7.71
N ASP A 41 -9.82 -15.08 6.93
CA ASP A 41 -9.12 -16.20 7.49
C ASP A 41 -7.88 -15.70 8.26
N PRO A 42 -7.61 -16.21 9.48
CA PRO A 42 -6.47 -15.73 10.27
C PRO A 42 -5.12 -15.83 9.56
N ASP A 43 -4.90 -16.87 8.76
CA ASP A 43 -3.66 -17.01 8.00
C ASP A 43 -3.56 -15.94 6.92
N LEU A 44 -4.67 -15.59 6.28
CA LEU A 44 -4.70 -14.51 5.30
C LEU A 44 -4.47 -13.15 5.98
N ALA A 45 -5.09 -12.91 7.12
CA ALA A 45 -4.86 -11.68 7.90
C ALA A 45 -3.38 -11.53 8.26
N ALA A 46 -2.75 -12.62 8.71
CA ALA A 46 -1.31 -12.61 9.02
C ALA A 46 -0.47 -12.34 7.77
N HIS A 47 -0.84 -12.92 6.62
CA HIS A 47 -0.14 -12.70 5.36
C HIS A 47 -0.22 -11.23 4.92
N LEU A 48 -1.40 -10.62 5.01
CA LEU A 48 -1.57 -9.21 4.66
C LEU A 48 -0.72 -8.30 5.54
N MET A 49 -0.62 -8.59 6.84
CA MET A 49 0.23 -7.82 7.75
C MET A 49 1.71 -7.98 7.39
N ARG A 50 2.13 -9.18 7.01
CA ARG A 50 3.52 -9.42 6.57
C ARG A 50 3.82 -8.63 5.31
N VAL A 51 2.92 -8.63 4.33
CA VAL A 51 3.10 -7.86 3.09
C VAL A 51 3.13 -6.37 3.39
N ALA A 52 2.25 -5.89 4.28
CA ALA A 52 2.25 -4.49 4.71
C ALA A 52 3.59 -4.09 5.35
N GLN A 53 4.18 -4.96 6.16
CA GLN A 53 5.48 -4.72 6.77
C GLN A 53 6.58 -4.63 5.72
N ILE A 54 6.59 -5.55 4.75
CA ILE A 54 7.58 -5.55 3.66
C ILE A 54 7.48 -4.27 2.84
N VAL A 55 6.28 -3.88 2.45
CA VAL A 55 6.06 -2.66 1.66
C VAL A 55 6.37 -1.41 2.48
N GLY A 56 6.05 -1.43 3.78
CA GLY A 56 6.42 -0.34 4.69
C GLY A 56 7.94 -0.15 4.76
N GLN A 57 8.69 -1.23 4.81
CA GLN A 57 10.17 -1.17 4.76
C GLN A 57 10.65 -0.57 3.44
N ALA A 58 10.01 -0.90 2.33
CA ALA A 58 10.33 -0.30 1.04
C ALA A 58 10.00 1.20 1.01
N GLN A 59 8.92 1.62 1.64
CA GLN A 59 8.57 3.04 1.78
C GLN A 59 9.65 3.81 2.57
N VAL A 60 10.17 3.22 3.63
CA VAL A 60 11.27 3.82 4.40
C VAL A 60 12.51 3.99 3.52
N ALA A 61 12.87 2.96 2.76
CA ALA A 61 14.04 3.00 1.88
C ALA A 61 13.86 4.02 0.74
N ALA A 62 12.66 4.12 0.17
CA ALA A 62 12.39 4.97 -0.98
C ALA A 62 12.17 6.45 -0.62
N PHE A 63 11.51 6.72 0.51
CA PHE A 63 10.99 8.07 0.82
C PHE A 63 11.50 8.64 2.14
N SER A 64 12.16 7.86 2.98
CA SER A 64 12.70 8.29 4.28
C SER A 64 11.69 9.03 5.17
N PRO A 65 10.47 8.51 5.35
CA PRO A 65 9.49 9.15 6.24
C PRO A 65 9.90 9.03 7.70
N ALA A 66 9.33 9.85 8.55
CA ALA A 66 9.53 9.74 9.99
C ALA A 66 9.00 8.40 10.52
N ARG A 67 7.88 7.93 9.96
CA ARG A 67 7.24 6.67 10.33
C ARG A 67 6.34 6.19 9.19
N VAL A 68 5.90 4.93 9.28
CA VAL A 68 4.87 4.39 8.39
C VAL A 68 3.65 4.06 9.24
N GLY A 69 2.50 4.58 8.85
CA GLY A 69 1.23 4.32 9.50
C GLY A 69 0.40 3.30 8.75
N LEU A 70 -0.56 2.69 9.47
CA LEU A 70 -1.43 1.65 8.92
C LEU A 70 -2.87 1.94 9.32
N ILE A 71 -3.79 1.92 8.34
CA ILE A 71 -5.22 2.09 8.59
C ILE A 71 -5.99 0.97 7.89
N ILE A 72 -6.92 0.35 8.63
CA ILE A 72 -7.87 -0.63 8.09
C ILE A 72 -9.27 -0.14 8.51
N ALA A 73 -10.04 0.38 7.58
CA ALA A 73 -11.39 0.87 7.86
C ALA A 73 -12.46 0.14 7.03
N GLY A 74 -12.51 0.40 5.71
CA GLY A 74 -13.34 -0.38 4.81
C GLY A 74 -14.82 -0.02 4.81
N LEU A 75 -15.19 1.21 5.14
CA LEU A 75 -16.59 1.61 5.15
C LEU A 75 -17.16 1.87 3.75
N GLU A 76 -16.32 2.27 2.80
CA GLU A 76 -16.78 2.70 1.48
C GLU A 76 -16.66 1.62 0.41
N VAL A 77 -15.63 0.78 0.49
CA VAL A 77 -15.38 -0.26 -0.50
C VAL A 77 -15.51 -1.63 0.17
N PRO A 78 -16.41 -2.51 -0.30
CA PRO A 78 -16.66 -3.81 0.34
C PRO A 78 -15.60 -4.84 -0.02
N HIS A 79 -14.35 -4.50 0.12
CA HIS A 79 -13.19 -5.35 -0.10
C HIS A 79 -12.07 -4.87 0.83
N THR A 80 -11.68 -5.70 1.75
CA THR A 80 -10.65 -5.38 2.75
C THR A 80 -9.40 -4.79 2.08
N HIS A 81 -8.93 -3.67 2.62
CA HIS A 81 -7.70 -3.05 2.16
C HIS A 81 -6.99 -2.38 3.33
N LEU A 82 -5.68 -2.59 3.40
CA LEU A 82 -4.81 -2.01 4.40
C LEU A 82 -4.09 -0.83 3.78
N HIS A 83 -4.35 0.37 4.29
CA HIS A 83 -3.61 1.57 3.89
C HIS A 83 -2.26 1.60 4.61
N VAL A 84 -1.18 1.61 3.85
CA VAL A 84 0.19 1.72 4.36
C VAL A 84 0.73 3.06 3.89
N ILE A 85 1.04 3.96 4.82
CA ILE A 85 1.16 5.39 4.54
C ILE A 85 2.43 5.95 5.17
N PRO A 86 3.37 6.48 4.36
CA PRO A 86 4.49 7.26 4.90
C PRO A 86 3.97 8.52 5.60
N ILE A 87 4.40 8.76 6.83
CA ILE A 87 3.92 9.90 7.63
C ILE A 87 5.07 10.61 8.33
N GLU A 88 4.86 11.89 8.63
CA GLU A 88 5.75 12.70 9.46
C GLU A 88 5.17 12.90 10.87
N SER A 89 3.85 12.81 11.01
CA SER A 89 3.15 12.87 12.29
C SER A 89 1.86 12.06 12.23
N GLU A 90 1.31 11.73 13.40
CA GLU A 90 0.03 10.99 13.47
C GLU A 90 -1.12 11.78 12.85
N ALA A 91 -1.05 13.11 12.86
CA ALA A 91 -2.06 13.95 12.22
C ALA A 91 -2.15 13.74 10.71
N ASP A 92 -1.12 13.16 10.08
CA ASP A 92 -1.15 12.83 8.65
C ASP A 92 -2.11 11.67 8.34
N LEU A 93 -2.46 10.86 9.33
CA LEU A 93 -3.39 9.74 9.15
C LEU A 93 -4.83 10.24 9.12
N SER A 94 -5.15 10.99 8.08
CA SER A 94 -6.49 11.55 7.86
C SER A 94 -6.81 11.52 6.37
N PHE A 95 -7.93 10.91 6.00
CA PHE A 95 -8.38 10.89 4.61
C PHE A 95 -8.78 12.28 4.09
N ALA A 96 -8.94 13.26 4.97
CA ALA A 96 -9.11 14.65 4.56
C ALA A 96 -7.87 15.18 3.82
N LYS A 97 -6.71 14.55 4.01
CA LYS A 97 -5.46 14.91 3.33
C LYS A 97 -5.26 14.18 2.00
N ALA A 98 -6.16 13.26 1.65
CA ALA A 98 -6.06 12.53 0.39
C ALA A 98 -6.15 13.50 -0.78
N ASP A 99 -5.21 13.40 -1.72
CA ASP A 99 -5.08 14.31 -2.84
C ASP A 99 -5.28 13.59 -4.18
N PRO A 100 -6.48 13.71 -4.79
CA PRO A 100 -6.74 13.07 -6.08
C PRO A 100 -6.10 13.81 -7.26
N SER A 101 -5.47 14.97 -7.03
CA SER A 101 -4.89 15.79 -8.08
C SER A 101 -3.41 15.51 -8.33
N VAL A 102 -2.80 14.57 -7.63
CA VAL A 102 -1.41 14.19 -7.85
C VAL A 102 -1.22 13.70 -9.28
N SER A 103 -0.18 14.20 -9.96
CA SER A 103 0.04 13.89 -11.37
C SER A 103 0.36 12.42 -11.61
N ASP A 104 0.05 11.95 -12.82
CA ASP A 104 0.43 10.59 -13.23
C ASP A 104 1.94 10.40 -13.17
N ALA A 105 2.72 11.41 -13.57
CA ALA A 105 4.18 11.33 -13.53
C ALA A 105 4.69 11.15 -12.10
N ALA A 106 4.12 11.85 -11.11
CA ALA A 106 4.50 11.72 -9.70
C ALA A 106 4.15 10.33 -9.15
N GLN A 107 2.97 9.83 -9.50
CA GLN A 107 2.53 8.49 -9.09
C GLN A 107 3.38 7.39 -9.75
N ASP A 108 3.70 7.53 -11.02
CA ASP A 108 4.60 6.59 -11.73
C ASP A 108 5.97 6.57 -11.07
N ALA A 109 6.52 7.73 -10.72
CA ALA A 109 7.82 7.83 -10.06
C ALA A 109 7.78 7.16 -8.68
N ALA A 110 6.71 7.35 -7.92
CA ALA A 110 6.54 6.72 -6.60
C ALA A 110 6.47 5.20 -6.73
N ALA A 111 5.72 4.69 -7.71
CA ALA A 111 5.62 3.25 -7.95
C ALA A 111 6.98 2.66 -8.31
N GLU A 112 7.74 3.32 -9.20
CA GLU A 112 9.07 2.83 -9.59
C GLU A 112 10.05 2.84 -8.41
N ALA A 113 10.00 3.87 -7.56
CA ALA A 113 10.84 3.92 -6.37
C ALA A 113 10.56 2.77 -5.41
N LEU A 114 9.29 2.43 -5.23
CA LEU A 114 8.90 1.29 -4.40
C LEU A 114 9.33 -0.04 -5.01
N ARG A 115 9.14 -0.22 -6.30
CA ARG A 115 9.57 -1.43 -7.01
C ARG A 115 11.09 -1.62 -6.90
N ALA A 116 11.85 -0.55 -7.09
CA ALA A 116 13.31 -0.60 -6.95
C ALA A 116 13.73 -0.98 -5.54
N ALA A 117 13.10 -0.42 -4.52
CA ALA A 117 13.40 -0.76 -3.13
C ALA A 117 13.05 -2.21 -2.80
N LEU A 118 11.93 -2.71 -3.29
CA LEU A 118 11.53 -4.12 -3.11
C LEU A 118 12.49 -5.08 -3.80
N ARG A 119 12.93 -4.76 -5.02
CA ARG A 119 13.93 -5.57 -5.74
C ARG A 119 15.26 -5.58 -5.02
N ALA A 120 15.70 -4.41 -4.55
CA ALA A 120 16.96 -4.29 -3.81
C ALA A 120 16.94 -5.12 -2.51
N ALA A 121 15.78 -5.27 -1.91
CA ALA A 121 15.59 -6.11 -0.72
C ALA A 121 15.47 -7.62 -1.06
N GLY A 122 15.47 -8.00 -2.34
CA GLY A 122 15.48 -9.39 -2.77
C GLY A 122 14.12 -10.03 -2.97
N HIS A 123 13.06 -9.24 -3.07
CA HIS A 123 11.71 -9.77 -3.24
C HIS A 123 11.42 -10.07 -4.72
N ALA A 124 11.05 -11.32 -5.01
CA ALA A 124 10.68 -11.77 -6.35
C ALA A 124 9.24 -11.39 -6.72
N GLU A 125 8.43 -11.04 -5.74
CA GLU A 125 7.00 -10.74 -5.89
C GLU A 125 6.72 -9.32 -6.40
N VAL A 126 7.75 -8.58 -6.72
CA VAL A 126 7.61 -7.22 -7.28
C VAL A 126 6.82 -7.27 -8.58
N ALA A 127 5.76 -6.46 -8.65
CA ALA A 127 4.97 -6.33 -9.87
C ALA A 127 5.54 -5.21 -10.73
N ASP A 128 5.56 -5.40 -12.05
CA ASP A 128 6.08 -4.41 -13.00
C ASP A 128 5.00 -3.42 -13.47
N ALA A 129 3.75 -3.78 -13.27
CA ALA A 129 2.62 -2.93 -13.67
C ALA A 129 1.38 -3.25 -12.86
#